data_88b1244826b30bec8080bcece6ce93c2
#
_entry.id   88b1244826b30bec8080bcece6ce93c2
#
_cell.length_a   1.000
_cell.length_b   1.000
_cell.length_c   1.000
_cell.angle_alpha   90.00
_cell.angle_beta   90.00
_cell.angle_gamma   90.00
#
_symmetry.space_group_name_H-M   'P 1'
#
loop_
_entity.id
_entity.type
_entity.pdbx_description
1 polymer ?
#
loop_
_entity_poly.entity_id
_entity_poly.type
_entity_poly.pdbx_seq_one_letter_code
_entity_poly.pdbx_strand_id
1 'polypeptide(L)'
;MKFTTSTMKSLVLAAAGLQIAEALQLDVNNSASIRSASSTIAHGLMKYYVSNATGANPTAVGTLPGPYYWWEAGAMWGGLVDYYAYTNDTSYNPSTTQALLAQVGPDRNYMPPAYFFSLGNDDQAFWALAAMSAAEYGYPDPPSSSPQWLSLAEAVFNTMVPRWDTTTCAGGLRWQIFSSNAGYDYKNSISNGGFFQLAARLGRYTGNQTYIDWAEKIWDWSAGVGLIDRNYAVFDGTDLKINCTGVDHTQWSYNVGMYLHGAATLYNYTNGSALWESRTSGLLKASNTFFSPFSNATDVMFEPACELASTCDYDQFSFKAYLSRWMAKSVILAPYTTASVTRLLRASALAAAASCSGPDDACGAKWYVGGFDGVVGVGQQLSALETIQSLLLLNADGPV
;
A
#
# COMPACT_ATOMS: atom_id res chain seq x y z
N MET A 1 -33.82 -18.16 -75.84
CA MET A 1 -32.58 -18.33 -75.09
C MET A 1 -32.37 -17.08 -74.29
N LYS A 2 -32.58 -17.14 -72.96
CA LYS A 2 -32.29 -16.05 -72.03
C LYS A 2 -31.16 -16.52 -71.09
N PHE A 3 -30.02 -15.86 -71.19
CA PHE A 3 -28.91 -16.09 -70.30
C PHE A 3 -29.10 -15.29 -69.02
N THR A 4 -29.14 -15.97 -67.87
CA THR A 4 -29.14 -15.39 -66.53
C THR A 4 -27.72 -15.31 -66.03
N THR A 5 -27.21 -14.11 -65.80
CA THR A 5 -25.92 -13.82 -65.18
C THR A 5 -26.06 -13.96 -63.65
N SER A 6 -25.33 -14.90 -63.08
CA SER A 6 -25.19 -15.11 -61.65
C SER A 6 -24.08 -14.18 -61.10
N THR A 7 -24.43 -13.25 -60.21
CA THR A 7 -23.49 -12.39 -59.49
C THR A 7 -22.97 -13.12 -58.26
N MET A 8 -21.70 -13.49 -58.27
CA MET A 8 -20.95 -13.97 -57.11
C MET A 8 -20.71 -12.79 -56.12
N LYS A 9 -21.32 -12.85 -54.94
CA LYS A 9 -21.00 -11.97 -53.83
C LYS A 9 -19.75 -12.53 -53.12
N SER A 10 -18.64 -11.78 -53.21
CA SER A 10 -17.43 -12.03 -52.44
C SER A 10 -17.68 -11.68 -50.99
N LEU A 11 -17.63 -12.67 -50.08
CA LEU A 11 -17.62 -12.48 -48.64
C LEU A 11 -16.19 -12.06 -48.23
N VAL A 12 -16.02 -10.80 -47.85
CA VAL A 12 -14.79 -10.36 -47.19
C VAL A 12 -14.90 -10.74 -45.72
N LEU A 13 -14.21 -11.79 -45.31
CA LEU A 13 -13.96 -12.08 -43.90
C LEU A 13 -12.99 -11.03 -43.39
N ALA A 14 -13.49 -10.12 -42.55
CA ALA A 14 -12.64 -9.29 -41.70
C ALA A 14 -12.04 -10.20 -40.61
N ALA A 15 -10.78 -10.58 -40.74
CA ALA A 15 -10.02 -11.16 -39.66
C ALA A 15 -9.81 -10.06 -38.61
N ALA A 16 -10.61 -10.08 -37.55
CA ALA A 16 -10.29 -9.35 -36.33
C ALA A 16 -9.04 -10.04 -35.74
N GLY A 17 -7.87 -9.44 -35.99
CA GLY A 17 -6.64 -9.85 -35.33
C GLY A 17 -6.81 -9.67 -33.84
N LEU A 18 -6.82 -10.75 -33.07
CA LEU A 18 -6.54 -10.67 -31.65
C LEU A 18 -5.12 -10.09 -31.53
N GLN A 19 -5.01 -8.82 -31.18
CA GLN A 19 -3.77 -8.28 -30.66
C GLN A 19 -3.60 -8.94 -29.28
N ILE A 20 -2.74 -9.95 -29.21
CA ILE A 20 -2.23 -10.43 -27.92
C ILE A 20 -1.39 -9.25 -27.41
N ALA A 21 -1.85 -8.56 -26.38
CA ALA A 21 -1.06 -7.54 -25.72
C ALA A 21 0.24 -8.21 -25.23
N GLU A 22 1.38 -7.67 -25.66
CA GLU A 22 2.66 -8.17 -25.16
C GLU A 22 2.78 -7.78 -23.70
N ALA A 23 3.34 -8.70 -22.88
CA ALA A 23 3.62 -8.42 -21.48
C ALA A 23 4.57 -7.23 -21.36
N LEU A 24 4.39 -6.42 -20.33
CA LEU A 24 5.22 -5.27 -20.05
C LEU A 24 6.69 -5.70 -19.92
N GLN A 25 7.56 -5.13 -20.76
CA GLN A 25 8.97 -5.49 -20.77
C GLN A 25 9.68 -4.87 -19.57
N LEU A 26 10.36 -5.69 -18.76
CA LEU A 26 11.08 -5.27 -17.57
C LEU A 26 12.48 -5.92 -17.48
N ASP A 27 13.52 -5.10 -17.50
CA ASP A 27 14.86 -5.49 -17.03
C ASP A 27 15.07 -4.94 -15.62
N VAL A 28 15.03 -5.80 -14.62
CA VAL A 28 15.16 -5.45 -13.20
C VAL A 28 16.55 -4.91 -12.82
N ASN A 29 17.54 -5.00 -13.71
CA ASN A 29 18.88 -4.47 -13.51
C ASN A 29 19.09 -3.12 -14.21
N ASN A 30 18.10 -2.65 -14.98
CA ASN A 30 18.18 -1.43 -15.76
C ASN A 30 17.20 -0.38 -15.23
N SER A 31 17.72 0.67 -14.60
CA SER A 31 16.88 1.74 -14.03
C SER A 31 16.02 2.45 -15.07
N ALA A 32 16.44 2.56 -16.32
CA ALA A 32 15.61 3.15 -17.37
C ALA A 32 14.42 2.24 -17.72
N SER A 33 14.66 0.92 -17.79
CA SER A 33 13.58 -0.07 -17.98
C SER A 33 12.57 -0.03 -16.83
N ILE A 34 13.06 0.01 -15.58
CA ILE A 34 12.19 0.09 -14.39
C ILE A 34 11.36 1.37 -14.41
N ARG A 35 11.97 2.54 -14.72
CA ARG A 35 11.23 3.82 -14.86
C ARG A 35 10.18 3.76 -15.95
N SER A 36 10.50 3.19 -17.11
CA SER A 36 9.55 3.05 -18.23
C SER A 36 8.36 2.18 -17.85
N ALA A 37 8.61 1.02 -17.25
CA ALA A 37 7.57 0.13 -16.78
C ALA A 37 6.69 0.80 -15.70
N SER A 38 7.32 1.46 -14.72
CA SER A 38 6.59 2.23 -13.69
C SER A 38 5.72 3.34 -14.29
N SER A 39 6.21 4.06 -15.30
CA SER A 39 5.45 5.12 -15.99
C SER A 39 4.21 4.58 -16.70
N THR A 40 4.34 3.45 -17.40
CA THR A 40 3.20 2.78 -18.06
C THR A 40 2.14 2.37 -17.03
N ILE A 41 2.57 1.76 -15.92
CA ILE A 41 1.64 1.29 -14.88
C ILE A 41 1.00 2.49 -14.14
N ALA A 42 1.76 3.53 -13.83
CA ALA A 42 1.24 4.75 -13.19
C ALA A 42 0.19 5.44 -14.09
N HIS A 43 0.42 5.47 -15.42
CA HIS A 43 -0.58 5.95 -16.36
C HIS A 43 -1.86 5.11 -16.33
N GLY A 44 -1.73 3.78 -16.30
CA GLY A 44 -2.87 2.85 -16.15
C GLY A 44 -3.62 3.06 -14.83
N LEU A 45 -2.90 3.27 -13.72
CA LEU A 45 -3.48 3.56 -12.41
C LEU A 45 -4.29 4.87 -12.42
N MET A 46 -3.75 5.91 -13.02
CA MET A 46 -4.42 7.22 -13.09
C MET A 46 -5.69 7.24 -13.95
N LYS A 47 -5.92 6.25 -14.82
CA LYS A 47 -7.20 6.10 -15.55
C LYS A 47 -8.39 5.86 -14.61
N TYR A 48 -8.16 5.31 -13.42
CA TYR A 48 -9.21 5.09 -12.42
C TYR A 48 -9.58 6.38 -11.65
N TYR A 49 -8.73 7.41 -11.67
CA TYR A 49 -9.00 8.67 -10.99
C TYR A 49 -9.78 9.62 -11.90
N VAL A 50 -11.07 9.72 -11.68
CA VAL A 50 -11.99 10.57 -12.45
C VAL A 50 -12.68 11.65 -11.60
N SER A 51 -12.39 11.70 -10.31
CA SER A 51 -13.08 12.57 -9.35
C SER A 51 -12.70 14.05 -9.45
N ASN A 52 -11.71 14.41 -10.27
CA ASN A 52 -11.34 15.79 -10.59
C ASN A 52 -11.87 16.25 -11.97
N ALA A 53 -12.67 15.46 -12.67
CA ALA A 53 -13.25 15.83 -13.95
C ALA A 53 -14.18 17.05 -13.82
N THR A 54 -14.35 17.80 -14.91
CA THR A 54 -15.27 18.95 -14.96
C THR A 54 -16.69 18.55 -14.56
N GLY A 55 -17.23 19.19 -13.55
CA GLY A 55 -18.57 18.88 -13.00
C GLY A 55 -18.62 17.77 -11.97
N ALA A 56 -17.46 17.18 -11.59
CA ALA A 56 -17.41 16.24 -10.48
C ALA A 56 -17.77 16.91 -9.14
N ASN A 57 -18.24 16.09 -8.19
CA ASN A 57 -18.54 16.57 -6.84
C ASN A 57 -17.24 17.06 -6.15
N PRO A 58 -17.16 18.32 -5.70
CA PRO A 58 -15.95 18.84 -5.05
C PRO A 58 -15.49 18.04 -3.83
N THR A 59 -16.40 17.40 -3.09
CA THR A 59 -16.05 16.56 -1.92
C THR A 59 -15.42 15.22 -2.33
N ALA A 60 -15.56 14.82 -3.59
CA ALA A 60 -14.96 13.60 -4.12
C ALA A 60 -13.55 13.82 -4.70
N VAL A 61 -13.08 15.07 -4.79
CA VAL A 61 -11.72 15.35 -5.26
C VAL A 61 -10.71 14.63 -4.38
N GLY A 62 -9.84 13.84 -5.00
CA GLY A 62 -8.84 13.02 -4.31
C GLY A 62 -9.34 11.62 -3.94
N THR A 63 -10.61 11.28 -4.16
CA THR A 63 -11.12 9.93 -3.92
C THR A 63 -11.29 9.15 -5.20
N LEU A 64 -11.33 7.83 -5.10
CA LEU A 64 -11.64 6.93 -6.21
C LEU A 64 -13.16 6.73 -6.33
N PRO A 65 -13.69 6.45 -7.53
CA PRO A 65 -15.10 6.09 -7.68
C PRO A 65 -15.37 4.72 -7.05
N GLY A 66 -16.63 4.44 -6.71
CA GLY A 66 -16.98 3.08 -6.31
C GLY A 66 -16.54 2.03 -7.34
N PRO A 67 -16.16 0.84 -6.89
CA PRO A 67 -16.42 0.26 -5.56
C PRO A 67 -15.31 0.50 -4.51
N TYR A 68 -14.28 1.29 -4.84
CA TYR A 68 -13.12 1.52 -3.97
C TYR A 68 -13.47 2.35 -2.74
N TYR A 69 -12.85 2.02 -1.61
CA TYR A 69 -13.02 2.74 -0.36
C TYR A 69 -12.13 3.99 -0.30
N TRP A 70 -12.49 4.91 0.58
CA TRP A 70 -11.79 6.18 0.75
C TRP A 70 -10.29 6.02 1.08
N TRP A 71 -9.93 5.04 1.90
CA TRP A 71 -8.55 4.79 2.31
C TRP A 71 -7.65 4.34 1.15
N GLU A 72 -8.20 3.57 0.18
CA GLU A 72 -7.45 3.10 -0.99
C GLU A 72 -6.96 4.28 -1.85
N ALA A 73 -7.72 5.37 -1.90
CA ALA A 73 -7.28 6.60 -2.55
C ALA A 73 -6.06 7.19 -1.82
N GLY A 74 -6.09 7.28 -0.48
CA GLY A 74 -4.94 7.72 0.32
C GLY A 74 -3.69 6.86 0.08
N ALA A 75 -3.88 5.54 0.03
CA ALA A 75 -2.81 4.59 -0.28
C ALA A 75 -2.25 4.76 -1.69
N MET A 76 -3.12 4.99 -2.68
CA MET A 76 -2.74 5.27 -4.07
C MET A 76 -1.90 6.56 -4.18
N TRP A 77 -2.34 7.65 -3.53
CA TRP A 77 -1.58 8.90 -3.54
C TRP A 77 -0.22 8.77 -2.88
N GLY A 78 -0.13 7.96 -1.81
CA GLY A 78 1.17 7.58 -1.22
C GLY A 78 2.08 6.87 -2.23
N GLY A 79 1.52 6.00 -3.08
CA GLY A 79 2.24 5.36 -4.18
C GLY A 79 2.73 6.32 -5.24
N LEU A 80 1.97 7.37 -5.52
CA LEU A 80 2.38 8.41 -6.49
C LEU A 80 3.39 9.41 -5.90
N VAL A 81 3.38 9.62 -4.57
CA VAL A 81 4.48 10.31 -3.86
C VAL A 81 5.78 9.52 -4.02
N ASP A 82 5.74 8.20 -3.81
CA ASP A 82 6.88 7.32 -3.99
C ASP A 82 7.32 7.25 -5.47
N TYR A 83 6.37 7.24 -6.41
CA TYR A 83 6.66 7.29 -7.84
C TYR A 83 7.48 8.53 -8.20
N TYR A 84 7.06 9.72 -7.75
CA TYR A 84 7.84 10.94 -7.93
C TYR A 84 9.22 10.83 -7.31
N ALA A 85 9.31 10.39 -6.07
CA ALA A 85 10.57 10.28 -5.33
C ALA A 85 11.60 9.38 -6.04
N TYR A 86 11.13 8.27 -6.66
CA TYR A 86 12.04 7.30 -7.28
C TYR A 86 12.31 7.59 -8.75
N THR A 87 11.38 8.24 -9.47
CA THR A 87 11.50 8.48 -10.90
C THR A 87 11.88 9.91 -11.27
N ASN A 88 11.65 10.88 -10.40
CA ASN A 88 11.66 12.33 -10.66
C ASN A 88 10.62 12.77 -11.71
N ASP A 89 9.60 11.93 -12.00
CA ASP A 89 8.53 12.29 -12.93
C ASP A 89 7.45 13.10 -12.18
N THR A 90 7.28 14.35 -12.59
CA THR A 90 6.36 15.34 -11.98
C THR A 90 4.95 15.30 -12.57
N SER A 91 4.67 14.42 -13.54
CA SER A 91 3.42 14.42 -14.32
C SER A 91 2.17 14.32 -13.44
N TYR A 92 2.24 13.62 -12.33
CA TYR A 92 1.11 13.41 -11.42
C TYR A 92 1.13 14.31 -10.18
N ASN A 93 2.17 15.12 -9.97
CA ASN A 93 2.31 15.98 -8.79
C ASN A 93 1.13 16.95 -8.60
N PRO A 94 0.60 17.64 -9.64
CA PRO A 94 -0.55 18.51 -9.46
C PRO A 94 -1.78 17.78 -8.92
N SER A 95 -2.10 16.61 -9.46
CA SER A 95 -3.24 15.79 -9.02
C SER A 95 -3.02 15.21 -7.63
N THR A 96 -1.82 14.72 -7.34
CA THR A 96 -1.45 14.15 -6.03
C THR A 96 -1.53 15.20 -4.93
N THR A 97 -0.96 16.40 -5.16
CA THR A 97 -1.04 17.51 -4.19
C THR A 97 -2.49 17.95 -3.98
N GLN A 98 -3.25 18.14 -5.07
CA GLN A 98 -4.68 18.49 -4.97
C GLN A 98 -5.46 17.47 -4.16
N ALA A 99 -5.27 16.19 -4.41
CA ALA A 99 -5.97 15.10 -3.75
C ALA A 99 -5.65 15.03 -2.26
N LEU A 100 -4.37 15.05 -1.90
CA LEU A 100 -3.93 15.00 -0.50
C LEU A 100 -4.45 16.21 0.29
N LEU A 101 -4.55 17.39 -0.33
CA LEU A 101 -5.08 18.59 0.33
C LEU A 101 -6.60 18.63 0.37
N ALA A 102 -7.30 18.07 -0.62
CA ALA A 102 -8.76 18.06 -0.66
C ALA A 102 -9.39 17.22 0.45
N GLN A 103 -8.69 16.20 0.93
CA GLN A 103 -9.20 15.24 1.90
C GLN A 103 -8.77 15.50 3.35
N VAL A 104 -8.09 16.60 3.64
CA VAL A 104 -7.57 16.90 4.99
C VAL A 104 -8.65 17.12 6.05
N GLY A 105 -9.87 17.46 5.66
CA GLY A 105 -10.96 17.81 6.59
C GLY A 105 -10.76 19.17 7.27
N PRO A 106 -11.76 19.62 8.06
CA PRO A 106 -11.75 20.95 8.69
C PRO A 106 -10.61 21.12 9.71
N ASP A 107 -10.28 20.05 10.43
CA ASP A 107 -9.23 20.07 11.47
C ASP A 107 -7.86 19.66 10.92
N ARG A 108 -7.72 19.54 9.61
CA ARG A 108 -6.46 19.20 8.90
C ARG A 108 -5.82 17.91 9.40
N ASN A 109 -6.64 16.90 9.67
CA ASN A 109 -6.25 15.63 10.27
C ASN A 109 -6.78 14.40 9.50
N TYR A 110 -7.13 14.56 8.22
CA TYR A 110 -7.73 13.51 7.39
C TYR A 110 -9.00 12.92 7.99
N MET A 111 -9.90 13.78 8.44
CA MET A 111 -11.27 13.43 8.82
C MET A 111 -12.29 14.28 8.05
N PRO A 112 -12.41 14.09 6.73
CA PRO A 112 -13.34 14.88 5.92
C PRO A 112 -14.79 14.51 6.26
N PRO A 113 -15.70 15.50 6.40
CA PRO A 113 -17.07 15.28 6.84
C PRO A 113 -17.87 14.29 5.98
N ALA A 114 -17.56 14.20 4.70
CA ALA A 114 -18.23 13.28 3.78
C ALA A 114 -18.05 11.80 4.14
N TYR A 115 -16.96 11.45 4.84
CA TYR A 115 -16.60 10.08 5.20
C TYR A 115 -16.61 9.83 6.71
N PHE A 116 -16.96 10.83 7.51
CA PHE A 116 -16.83 10.84 8.97
C PHE A 116 -17.40 9.57 9.64
N PHE A 117 -18.57 9.10 9.20
CA PHE A 117 -19.24 7.95 9.80
C PHE A 117 -18.79 6.58 9.29
N SER A 118 -17.83 6.52 8.38
CA SER A 118 -17.28 5.27 7.85
C SER A 118 -15.77 5.12 8.10
N LEU A 119 -15.16 6.08 8.82
CA LEU A 119 -13.72 6.10 9.03
C LEU A 119 -13.27 5.09 10.08
N GLY A 120 -12.32 4.25 9.69
CA GLY A 120 -11.44 3.49 10.58
C GLY A 120 -10.18 4.28 10.95
N ASN A 121 -9.52 3.85 12.01
CA ASN A 121 -8.20 4.39 12.38
C ASN A 121 -7.13 4.05 11.34
N ASP A 122 -7.23 2.92 10.70
CA ASP A 122 -6.42 2.50 9.55
C ASP A 122 -6.65 3.37 8.32
N ASP A 123 -7.90 3.66 7.98
CA ASP A 123 -8.25 4.55 6.86
C ASP A 123 -7.52 5.89 6.99
N GLN A 124 -7.64 6.50 8.17
CA GLN A 124 -6.98 7.77 8.49
C GLN A 124 -5.45 7.64 8.47
N ALA A 125 -4.90 6.50 8.93
CA ALA A 125 -3.47 6.25 8.92
C ALA A 125 -2.90 6.22 7.50
N PHE A 126 -3.56 5.60 6.52
CA PHE A 126 -3.05 5.54 5.14
C PHE A 126 -2.84 6.93 4.53
N TRP A 127 -3.75 7.87 4.76
CA TRP A 127 -3.58 9.27 4.32
C TRP A 127 -2.44 9.96 5.06
N ALA A 128 -2.31 9.73 6.36
CA ALA A 128 -1.20 10.28 7.15
C ALA A 128 0.16 9.72 6.69
N LEU A 129 0.22 8.43 6.38
CA LEU A 129 1.44 7.78 5.89
C LEU A 129 1.84 8.28 4.50
N ALA A 130 0.87 8.67 3.65
CA ALA A 130 1.15 9.35 2.39
C ALA A 130 1.75 10.75 2.62
N ALA A 131 1.17 11.55 3.51
CA ALA A 131 1.71 12.85 3.90
C ALA A 131 3.09 12.73 4.55
N MET A 132 3.30 11.71 5.42
CA MET A 132 4.60 11.46 6.01
C MET A 132 5.65 11.07 4.96
N SER A 133 5.29 10.26 3.95
CA SER A 133 6.19 9.98 2.83
C SER A 133 6.53 11.24 2.04
N ALA A 134 5.57 12.14 1.82
CA ALA A 134 5.82 13.41 1.16
C ALA A 134 6.84 14.27 1.92
N ALA A 135 6.76 14.31 3.26
CA ALA A 135 7.73 15.00 4.09
C ALA A 135 9.12 14.35 4.04
N GLU A 136 9.19 13.02 4.13
CA GLU A 136 10.47 12.28 4.19
C GLU A 136 11.24 12.28 2.86
N TYR A 137 10.53 12.29 1.72
CA TYR A 137 11.16 12.16 0.39
C TYR A 137 11.27 13.50 -0.36
N GLY A 138 11.09 14.64 0.32
CA GLY A 138 11.21 15.95 -0.31
C GLY A 138 10.20 16.16 -1.44
N TYR A 139 8.99 15.60 -1.32
CA TYR A 139 7.91 15.88 -2.26
C TYR A 139 7.58 17.39 -2.22
N PRO A 140 7.30 18.04 -3.37
CA PRO A 140 7.09 19.49 -3.39
C PRO A 140 6.09 19.96 -2.33
N ASP A 141 6.49 20.97 -1.56
CA ASP A 141 5.65 21.52 -0.49
C ASP A 141 4.36 22.11 -1.04
N PRO A 142 3.26 22.00 -0.31
CA PRO A 142 2.02 22.69 -0.64
C PRO A 142 2.23 24.23 -0.56
N PRO A 143 1.33 25.04 -1.17
CA PRO A 143 1.34 26.49 -0.94
C PRO A 143 1.39 26.81 0.55
N SER A 144 2.11 27.88 0.93
CA SER A 144 2.30 28.26 2.34
C SER A 144 1.01 28.54 3.12
N SER A 145 -0.09 28.82 2.41
CA SER A 145 -1.43 28.97 2.98
C SER A 145 -2.13 27.66 3.31
N SER A 146 -1.58 26.54 2.82
CA SER A 146 -2.10 25.16 3.02
C SER A 146 -1.35 24.46 4.18
N PRO A 147 -1.93 23.43 4.80
CA PRO A 147 -1.20 22.62 5.75
C PRO A 147 -0.02 21.92 5.08
N GLN A 148 1.11 21.87 5.77
CA GLN A 148 2.33 21.23 5.29
C GLN A 148 2.30 19.73 5.58
N TRP A 149 3.04 18.93 4.81
CA TRP A 149 2.97 17.46 4.87
C TRP A 149 3.25 16.90 6.28
N LEU A 150 4.31 17.36 6.93
CA LEU A 150 4.62 16.93 8.29
C LEU A 150 3.49 17.26 9.27
N SER A 151 2.93 18.48 9.19
CA SER A 151 1.86 18.91 10.10
C SER A 151 0.58 18.07 9.95
N LEU A 152 0.30 17.56 8.76
CA LEU A 152 -0.82 16.64 8.52
C LEU A 152 -0.58 15.28 9.18
N ALA A 153 0.63 14.75 9.08
CA ALA A 153 1.01 13.49 9.73
C ALA A 153 0.95 13.61 11.26
N GLU A 154 1.48 14.71 11.84
CA GLU A 154 1.40 15.00 13.26
C GLU A 154 -0.04 15.19 13.75
N ALA A 155 -0.89 15.85 12.97
CA ALA A 155 -2.30 16.04 13.33
C ALA A 155 -3.04 14.70 13.45
N VAL A 156 -2.80 13.75 12.52
CA VAL A 156 -3.39 12.41 12.63
C VAL A 156 -2.87 11.68 13.86
N PHE A 157 -1.56 11.66 14.10
CA PHE A 157 -0.99 11.07 15.31
C PHE A 157 -1.68 11.64 16.58
N ASN A 158 -1.83 12.95 16.65
CA ASN A 158 -2.46 13.62 17.79
C ASN A 158 -3.94 13.24 17.98
N THR A 159 -4.65 12.81 16.91
CA THR A 159 -6.01 12.28 17.04
C THR A 159 -6.04 10.84 17.50
N MET A 160 -5.01 10.04 17.20
CA MET A 160 -4.92 8.64 17.60
C MET A 160 -4.58 8.47 19.09
N VAL A 161 -3.76 9.36 19.63
CA VAL A 161 -3.38 9.35 21.06
C VAL A 161 -4.59 9.28 22.01
N PRO A 162 -5.59 10.15 21.95
CA PRO A 162 -6.76 10.09 22.83
C PRO A 162 -7.71 8.90 22.52
N ARG A 163 -7.56 8.26 21.36
CA ARG A 163 -8.34 7.05 21.00
C ARG A 163 -7.72 5.75 21.52
N TRP A 164 -6.52 5.82 22.13
CA TRP A 164 -5.91 4.66 22.74
C TRP A 164 -6.78 4.16 23.90
N ASP A 165 -7.47 3.03 23.69
CA ASP A 165 -8.49 2.53 24.60
C ASP A 165 -7.88 1.59 25.66
N THR A 166 -7.68 2.13 26.86
CA THR A 166 -7.20 1.38 28.02
C THR A 166 -8.31 0.69 28.82
N THR A 167 -9.57 0.92 28.48
CA THR A 167 -10.73 0.35 29.19
C THR A 167 -10.96 -1.11 28.82
N THR A 168 -10.47 -1.52 27.65
CA THR A 168 -10.53 -2.91 27.16
C THR A 168 -9.15 -3.35 26.70
N CYS A 169 -8.80 -4.63 26.95
CA CYS A 169 -7.56 -5.26 26.46
C CYS A 169 -6.28 -4.50 26.84
N ALA A 170 -6.29 -3.74 27.91
CA ALA A 170 -5.19 -2.95 28.47
C ALA A 170 -4.53 -1.96 27.48
N GLY A 171 -5.21 -1.57 26.41
CA GLY A 171 -4.69 -0.64 25.39
C GLY A 171 -5.19 -0.96 23.98
N GLY A 172 -4.60 -0.27 23.01
CA GLY A 172 -4.85 -0.50 21.59
C GLY A 172 -5.92 0.41 20.98
N LEU A 173 -5.75 0.73 19.70
CA LEU A 173 -6.78 1.39 18.90
C LEU A 173 -7.84 0.37 18.48
N ARG A 174 -9.09 0.78 18.49
CA ARG A 174 -10.18 0.05 17.82
C ARG A 174 -10.04 0.19 16.32
N TRP A 175 -10.57 -0.75 15.54
CA TRP A 175 -10.61 -0.62 14.09
C TRP A 175 -11.39 0.65 13.70
N GLN A 176 -12.67 0.71 14.06
CA GLN A 176 -13.52 1.84 13.73
C GLN A 176 -13.43 2.97 14.78
N ILE A 177 -13.55 4.23 14.31
CA ILE A 177 -13.48 5.42 15.18
C ILE A 177 -14.80 5.62 15.94
N PHE A 178 -15.93 5.34 15.29
CA PHE A 178 -17.26 5.61 15.83
C PHE A 178 -17.99 4.34 16.25
N SER A 179 -18.62 4.38 17.41
CA SER A 179 -19.32 3.23 18.01
C SER A 179 -20.54 2.75 17.22
N SER A 180 -21.03 3.55 16.29
CA SER A 180 -22.11 3.17 15.37
C SER A 180 -21.65 2.25 14.24
N ASN A 181 -20.34 2.16 14.00
CA ASN A 181 -19.79 1.44 12.86
C ASN A 181 -19.56 -0.03 13.20
N ALA A 182 -19.87 -0.91 12.24
CA ALA A 182 -19.51 -2.33 12.35
C ALA A 182 -17.98 -2.47 12.45
N GLY A 183 -17.51 -3.28 13.40
CA GLY A 183 -16.08 -3.42 13.68
C GLY A 183 -15.55 -2.49 14.79
N TYR A 184 -16.39 -1.66 15.42
CA TYR A 184 -15.99 -0.85 16.58
C TYR A 184 -15.50 -1.72 17.76
N ASP A 185 -16.04 -2.93 17.90
CA ASP A 185 -15.65 -3.88 18.95
C ASP A 185 -14.44 -4.74 18.55
N TYR A 186 -13.65 -4.30 17.58
CA TYR A 186 -12.48 -5.02 17.06
C TYR A 186 -11.23 -4.16 17.16
N LYS A 187 -10.11 -4.74 17.63
CA LYS A 187 -8.78 -4.12 17.62
C LYS A 187 -7.90 -4.92 16.68
N ASN A 188 -7.39 -4.28 15.62
CA ASN A 188 -6.71 -4.96 14.53
C ASN A 188 -5.26 -4.49 14.33
N SER A 189 -4.51 -5.30 13.62
CA SER A 189 -3.11 -5.06 13.33
C SER A 189 -2.91 -3.87 12.41
N ILE A 190 -3.81 -3.63 11.46
CA ILE A 190 -3.62 -2.53 10.51
C ILE A 190 -3.78 -1.17 11.17
N SER A 191 -4.80 -0.95 12.03
CA SER A 191 -4.98 0.31 12.76
C SER A 191 -3.84 0.55 13.73
N ASN A 192 -3.46 -0.46 14.51
CA ASN A 192 -2.39 -0.34 15.50
C ASN A 192 -1.01 -0.28 14.84
N GLY A 193 -0.77 -1.06 13.78
CA GLY A 193 0.44 -1.00 12.97
C GLY A 193 0.61 0.35 12.26
N GLY A 194 -0.48 0.93 11.74
CA GLY A 194 -0.49 2.27 11.15
C GLY A 194 -0.06 3.34 12.16
N PHE A 195 -0.60 3.28 13.37
CA PHE A 195 -0.22 4.16 14.47
C PHE A 195 1.25 3.93 14.89
N PHE A 196 1.68 2.67 15.00
CA PHE A 196 3.07 2.30 15.30
C PHE A 196 4.05 2.86 14.26
N GLN A 197 3.77 2.63 12.96
CA GLN A 197 4.63 3.08 11.87
C GLN A 197 4.70 4.60 11.80
N LEU A 198 3.54 5.28 11.94
CA LEU A 198 3.46 6.74 11.94
C LEU A 198 4.26 7.33 13.10
N ALA A 199 4.11 6.78 14.31
CA ALA A 199 4.86 7.19 15.50
C ALA A 199 6.37 7.00 15.32
N ALA A 200 6.80 5.83 14.86
CA ALA A 200 8.21 5.53 14.60
C ALA A 200 8.83 6.52 13.60
N ARG A 201 8.13 6.78 12.48
CA ARG A 201 8.59 7.71 11.42
C ARG A 201 8.65 9.15 11.90
N LEU A 202 7.60 9.63 12.59
CA LEU A 202 7.59 10.97 13.21
C LEU A 202 8.74 11.12 14.21
N GLY A 203 8.97 10.12 15.07
CA GLY A 203 10.06 10.12 16.02
C GLY A 203 11.42 10.22 15.36
N ARG A 204 11.67 9.42 14.32
CA ARG A 204 12.91 9.48 13.55
C ARG A 204 13.10 10.82 12.84
N TYR A 205 12.05 11.35 12.23
CA TYR A 205 12.11 12.57 11.42
C TYR A 205 12.30 13.82 12.28
N THR A 206 11.59 13.91 13.42
CA THR A 206 11.58 15.09 14.28
C THR A 206 12.59 15.03 15.44
N GLY A 207 13.09 13.86 15.78
CA GLY A 207 13.89 13.64 16.99
C GLY A 207 13.08 13.70 18.28
N ASN A 208 11.75 13.79 18.24
CA ASN A 208 10.90 13.91 19.41
C ASN A 208 10.64 12.55 20.07
N GLN A 209 11.16 12.39 21.29
CA GLN A 209 11.08 11.14 22.07
C GLN A 209 9.63 10.70 22.33
N THR A 210 8.68 11.61 22.45
CA THR A 210 7.26 11.26 22.67
C THR A 210 6.72 10.31 21.60
N TYR A 211 7.10 10.50 20.34
CA TYR A 211 6.68 9.60 19.25
C TYR A 211 7.33 8.22 19.39
N ILE A 212 8.58 8.17 19.80
CA ILE A 212 9.30 6.90 20.03
C ILE A 212 8.66 6.11 21.17
N ASP A 213 8.36 6.77 22.29
CA ASP A 213 7.71 6.18 23.45
C ASP A 213 6.34 5.57 23.08
N TRP A 214 5.58 6.25 22.21
CA TRP A 214 4.33 5.73 21.67
C TRP A 214 4.56 4.54 20.74
N ALA A 215 5.55 4.57 19.87
CA ALA A 215 5.86 3.46 19.00
C ALA A 215 6.21 2.20 19.82
N GLU A 216 7.07 2.33 20.84
CA GLU A 216 7.41 1.23 21.74
C GLU A 216 6.19 0.70 22.49
N LYS A 217 5.36 1.57 23.03
CA LYS A 217 4.11 1.22 23.72
C LYS A 217 3.15 0.45 22.82
N ILE A 218 2.98 0.86 21.56
CA ILE A 218 2.09 0.19 20.60
C ILE A 218 2.64 -1.20 20.25
N TRP A 219 3.94 -1.30 20.00
CA TRP A 219 4.60 -2.58 19.76
C TRP A 219 4.39 -3.56 20.91
N ASP A 220 4.69 -3.12 22.12
CA ASP A 220 4.61 -3.97 23.32
C ASP A 220 3.17 -4.43 23.57
N TRP A 221 2.18 -3.56 23.33
CA TRP A 221 0.77 -3.95 23.41
C TRP A 221 0.41 -4.96 22.31
N SER A 222 0.82 -4.75 21.05
CA SER A 222 0.50 -5.65 19.94
C SER A 222 1.09 -7.05 20.15
N ALA A 223 2.31 -7.12 20.65
CA ALA A 223 2.94 -8.39 21.02
C ALA A 223 2.27 -9.00 22.28
N GLY A 224 1.92 -8.19 23.27
CA GLY A 224 1.32 -8.61 24.52
C GLY A 224 -0.07 -9.22 24.37
N VAL A 225 -0.90 -8.73 23.42
CA VAL A 225 -2.22 -9.31 23.13
C VAL A 225 -2.17 -10.44 22.10
N GLY A 226 -1.00 -10.72 21.51
CA GLY A 226 -0.79 -11.82 20.57
C GLY A 226 -1.08 -11.48 19.12
N LEU A 227 -1.25 -10.21 18.76
CA LEU A 227 -1.33 -9.79 17.35
C LEU A 227 0.01 -10.01 16.63
N ILE A 228 1.11 -9.92 17.35
CA ILE A 228 2.44 -10.35 16.90
C ILE A 228 2.86 -11.52 17.76
N ASP A 229 3.03 -12.71 17.18
CA ASP A 229 3.42 -13.88 17.92
C ASP A 229 4.96 -13.96 18.16
N ARG A 230 5.40 -14.98 18.88
CA ARG A 230 6.83 -15.23 19.16
C ARG A 230 7.69 -15.51 17.92
N ASN A 231 7.06 -15.85 16.78
CA ASN A 231 7.72 -16.07 15.50
C ASN A 231 7.59 -14.86 14.58
N TYR A 232 7.06 -13.75 15.10
CA TYR A 232 6.78 -12.50 14.40
C TYR A 232 5.70 -12.63 13.29
N ALA A 233 4.87 -13.67 13.31
CA ALA A 233 3.67 -13.68 12.49
C ALA A 233 2.72 -12.58 12.97
N VAL A 234 2.18 -11.80 12.04
CA VAL A 234 1.25 -10.70 12.33
C VAL A 234 -0.14 -11.14 11.93
N PHE A 235 -1.02 -11.24 12.90
CA PHE A 235 -2.40 -11.71 12.77
C PHE A 235 -3.36 -10.53 12.60
N ASP A 236 -4.56 -10.80 12.10
CA ASP A 236 -5.50 -9.75 11.71
C ASP A 236 -5.97 -8.90 12.90
N GLY A 237 -6.56 -9.50 13.93
CA GLY A 237 -7.09 -8.73 15.04
C GLY A 237 -7.69 -9.58 16.16
N THR A 238 -8.38 -8.90 17.09
CA THR A 238 -8.98 -9.51 18.27
C THR A 238 -10.28 -8.78 18.66
N ASP A 239 -11.26 -9.53 19.16
CA ASP A 239 -12.58 -9.02 19.53
C ASP A 239 -12.61 -8.60 21.03
N LEU A 240 -13.16 -7.42 21.29
CA LEU A 240 -13.37 -6.90 22.64
C LEU A 240 -14.37 -7.71 23.45
N LYS A 241 -15.36 -8.36 22.80
CA LYS A 241 -16.38 -9.17 23.47
C LYS A 241 -15.81 -10.37 24.21
N ILE A 242 -14.62 -10.80 23.78
CA ILE A 242 -13.87 -11.86 24.45
C ILE A 242 -12.66 -11.30 25.20
N ASN A 243 -12.64 -10.01 25.48
CA ASN A 243 -11.57 -9.30 26.16
C ASN A 243 -10.18 -9.59 25.56
N CYS A 244 -10.10 -9.65 24.24
CA CYS A 244 -8.89 -9.94 23.46
C CYS A 244 -8.17 -11.26 23.82
N THR A 245 -8.89 -12.25 24.35
CA THR A 245 -8.31 -13.55 24.70
C THR A 245 -8.19 -14.52 23.53
N GLY A 246 -8.79 -14.17 22.39
CA GLY A 246 -8.68 -14.92 21.13
C GLY A 246 -8.27 -13.98 20.00
N VAL A 247 -7.40 -14.46 19.12
CA VAL A 247 -6.87 -13.71 17.98
C VAL A 247 -7.39 -14.36 16.69
N ASP A 248 -7.82 -13.56 15.73
CA ASP A 248 -8.03 -14.00 14.36
C ASP A 248 -6.66 -14.19 13.69
N HIS A 249 -6.29 -15.44 13.47
CA HIS A 249 -4.99 -15.83 12.94
C HIS A 249 -4.84 -15.62 11.42
N THR A 250 -5.81 -14.97 10.75
CA THR A 250 -5.65 -14.56 9.36
C THR A 250 -4.44 -13.64 9.23
N GLN A 251 -3.60 -13.90 8.24
CA GLN A 251 -2.42 -13.09 7.95
C GLN A 251 -2.62 -12.39 6.62
N TRP A 252 -2.40 -11.08 6.61
CA TRP A 252 -2.43 -10.24 5.43
C TRP A 252 -1.07 -9.60 5.21
N SER A 253 -0.64 -9.52 3.95
CA SER A 253 0.69 -9.01 3.61
C SER A 253 0.92 -7.56 4.07
N TYR A 254 -0.10 -6.71 4.04
CA TYR A 254 0.00 -5.32 4.47
C TYR A 254 0.26 -5.17 5.98
N ASN A 255 -0.27 -6.08 6.82
CA ASN A 255 -0.05 -6.04 8.26
C ASN A 255 1.42 -6.24 8.63
N VAL A 256 2.06 -7.29 8.13
CA VAL A 256 3.48 -7.52 8.40
C VAL A 256 4.37 -6.44 7.81
N GLY A 257 4.03 -5.92 6.63
CA GLY A 257 4.74 -4.80 5.99
C GLY A 257 4.69 -3.53 6.85
N MET A 258 3.53 -3.22 7.42
CA MET A 258 3.32 -2.06 8.30
C MET A 258 4.26 -2.10 9.51
N TYR A 259 4.29 -3.22 10.23
CA TYR A 259 5.18 -3.41 11.39
C TYR A 259 6.65 -3.49 10.99
N LEU A 260 6.98 -4.12 9.85
CA LEU A 260 8.35 -4.23 9.36
C LEU A 260 9.00 -2.86 9.15
N HIS A 261 8.29 -1.96 8.47
CA HIS A 261 8.82 -0.62 8.21
C HIS A 261 8.96 0.20 9.50
N GLY A 262 7.99 0.13 10.42
CA GLY A 262 8.11 0.78 11.72
C GLY A 262 9.28 0.24 12.54
N ALA A 263 9.49 -1.07 12.56
CA ALA A 263 10.62 -1.71 13.26
C ALA A 263 11.97 -1.33 12.64
N ALA A 264 12.08 -1.31 11.30
CA ALA A 264 13.28 -0.85 10.60
C ALA A 264 13.56 0.63 10.89
N THR A 265 12.51 1.45 11.00
CA THR A 265 12.64 2.87 11.38
C THR A 265 13.25 3.02 12.77
N LEU A 266 12.80 2.24 13.74
CA LEU A 266 13.34 2.26 15.10
C LEU A 266 14.74 1.63 15.18
N TYR A 267 15.04 0.63 14.36
CA TYR A 267 16.41 0.12 14.22
C TYR A 267 17.37 1.24 13.77
N ASN A 268 16.98 2.00 12.74
CA ASN A 268 17.76 3.13 12.25
C ASN A 268 17.89 4.24 13.32
N TYR A 269 16.79 4.64 13.93
CA TYR A 269 16.76 5.69 14.97
C TYR A 269 17.66 5.35 16.17
N THR A 270 17.68 4.09 16.56
CA THR A 270 18.49 3.61 17.70
C THR A 270 19.94 3.23 17.33
N ASN A 271 20.40 3.59 16.14
CA ASN A 271 21.74 3.26 15.64
C ASN A 271 22.08 1.76 15.71
N GLY A 272 21.13 0.90 15.36
CA GLY A 272 21.38 -0.54 15.27
C GLY A 272 21.12 -1.30 16.58
N SER A 273 20.14 -0.91 17.37
CA SER A 273 19.75 -1.66 18.56
C SER A 273 19.46 -3.13 18.26
N ALA A 274 20.09 -4.05 18.99
CA ALA A 274 19.88 -5.49 18.85
C ALA A 274 18.42 -5.93 19.03
N LEU A 275 17.64 -5.18 19.83
CA LEU A 275 16.22 -5.40 20.01
C LEU A 275 15.47 -5.15 18.69
N TRP A 276 15.70 -4.00 18.05
CA TRP A 276 15.00 -3.64 16.82
C TRP A 276 15.56 -4.39 15.61
N GLU A 277 16.83 -4.80 15.63
CA GLU A 277 17.39 -5.74 14.65
C GLU A 277 16.65 -7.10 14.70
N SER A 278 16.46 -7.66 15.89
CA SER A 278 15.72 -8.91 16.08
C SER A 278 14.27 -8.80 15.62
N ARG A 279 13.57 -7.70 15.97
CA ARG A 279 12.19 -7.44 15.56
C ARG A 279 12.07 -7.30 14.04
N THR A 280 12.94 -6.52 13.40
CA THR A 280 12.96 -6.32 11.95
C THR A 280 13.28 -7.62 11.21
N SER A 281 14.30 -8.36 11.65
CA SER A 281 14.68 -9.64 11.05
C SER A 281 13.59 -10.69 11.20
N GLY A 282 12.93 -10.71 12.37
CA GLY A 282 11.81 -11.61 12.64
C GLY A 282 10.61 -11.35 11.72
N LEU A 283 10.21 -10.09 11.59
CA LEU A 283 9.12 -9.69 10.68
C LEU A 283 9.45 -9.98 9.20
N LEU A 284 10.68 -9.68 8.77
CA LEU A 284 11.13 -10.03 7.43
C LEU A 284 11.10 -11.54 7.18
N LYS A 285 11.50 -12.35 8.17
CA LYS A 285 11.37 -13.81 8.08
C LYS A 285 9.91 -14.26 8.02
N ALA A 286 9.05 -13.69 8.86
CA ALA A 286 7.62 -14.01 8.87
C ALA A 286 6.93 -13.64 7.55
N SER A 287 7.38 -12.57 6.88
CA SER A 287 6.84 -12.17 5.57
C SER A 287 7.02 -13.22 4.46
N ASN A 288 7.91 -14.21 4.64
CA ASN A 288 8.07 -15.29 3.64
C ASN A 288 6.79 -16.10 3.41
N THR A 289 5.81 -16.05 4.31
CA THR A 289 4.49 -16.69 4.10
C THR A 289 3.74 -16.11 2.90
N PHE A 290 4.09 -14.91 2.45
CA PHE A 290 3.48 -14.21 1.31
C PHE A 290 4.24 -14.42 0.00
N PHE A 291 5.16 -15.38 -0.05
CA PHE A 291 5.98 -15.66 -1.23
C PHE A 291 5.99 -17.14 -1.56
N SER A 292 6.29 -17.46 -2.83
CA SER A 292 6.47 -18.82 -3.32
C SER A 292 5.20 -19.70 -3.21
N PRO A 293 4.06 -19.30 -3.81
CA PRO A 293 2.81 -20.08 -3.76
C PRO A 293 2.95 -21.46 -4.38
N PHE A 294 3.85 -21.60 -5.38
CA PHE A 294 4.11 -22.83 -6.10
C PHE A 294 5.61 -22.96 -6.45
N SER A 295 6.07 -24.19 -6.74
CA SER A 295 7.47 -24.46 -7.09
C SER A 295 7.95 -23.73 -8.36
N ASN A 296 7.06 -23.40 -9.28
CA ASN A 296 7.33 -22.62 -10.48
C ASN A 296 7.16 -21.11 -10.30
N ALA A 297 6.82 -20.66 -9.10
CA ALA A 297 6.65 -19.25 -8.73
C ALA A 297 7.44 -18.92 -7.46
N THR A 298 8.68 -19.39 -7.41
CA THR A 298 9.60 -19.14 -6.28
C THR A 298 9.83 -17.64 -6.11
N ASP A 299 9.74 -17.16 -4.86
CA ASP A 299 9.89 -15.76 -4.46
C ASP A 299 8.87 -14.78 -5.08
N VAL A 300 7.84 -15.28 -5.74
CA VAL A 300 6.73 -14.48 -6.25
C VAL A 300 5.74 -14.21 -5.12
N MET A 301 5.41 -12.93 -4.93
CA MET A 301 4.46 -12.49 -3.90
C MET A 301 3.02 -12.87 -4.26
N PHE A 302 2.25 -13.26 -3.25
CA PHE A 302 0.83 -13.55 -3.34
C PHE A 302 0.13 -13.27 -2.01
N GLU A 303 -1.20 -13.21 -2.02
CA GLU A 303 -2.00 -13.06 -0.80
C GLU A 303 -2.64 -14.41 -0.43
N PRO A 304 -2.03 -15.21 0.46
CA PRO A 304 -2.43 -16.59 0.70
C PRO A 304 -3.85 -16.73 1.24
N ALA A 305 -4.35 -15.74 1.97
CA ALA A 305 -5.66 -15.81 2.61
C ALA A 305 -6.82 -15.76 1.59
N CYS A 306 -6.60 -15.24 0.37
CA CYS A 306 -7.69 -15.07 -0.59
C CYS A 306 -7.36 -15.42 -2.05
N GLU A 307 -6.09 -15.24 -2.53
CA GLU A 307 -5.78 -15.42 -3.95
C GLU A 307 -5.97 -16.86 -4.44
N LEU A 308 -5.54 -17.85 -3.63
CA LEU A 308 -5.64 -19.26 -4.02
C LEU A 308 -7.10 -19.71 -4.12
N ALA A 309 -7.97 -19.18 -3.27
CA ALA A 309 -9.40 -19.45 -3.28
C ALA A 309 -10.19 -18.56 -4.24
N SER A 310 -9.55 -17.54 -4.85
CA SER A 310 -10.20 -16.51 -5.67
C SER A 310 -11.31 -15.76 -4.93
N THR A 311 -11.08 -15.46 -3.67
CA THR A 311 -12.04 -14.78 -2.78
C THR A 311 -11.60 -13.37 -2.39
N CYS A 312 -10.47 -12.86 -2.96
CA CYS A 312 -10.04 -11.49 -2.73
C CYS A 312 -11.09 -10.49 -3.22
N ASP A 313 -11.30 -9.45 -2.44
CA ASP A 313 -12.09 -8.28 -2.81
C ASP A 313 -11.18 -7.08 -3.19
N TYR A 314 -11.79 -5.89 -3.31
CA TYR A 314 -11.09 -4.69 -3.77
C TYR A 314 -9.95 -4.28 -2.84
N ASP A 315 -10.14 -4.39 -1.51
CA ASP A 315 -9.11 -4.09 -0.52
C ASP A 315 -7.88 -4.98 -0.70
N GLN A 316 -8.11 -6.28 -0.72
CA GLN A 316 -7.06 -7.30 -0.67
C GLN A 316 -6.21 -7.31 -1.94
N PHE A 317 -6.78 -6.93 -3.09
CA PHE A 317 -6.00 -6.77 -4.32
C PHE A 317 -4.89 -5.72 -4.22
N SER A 318 -4.99 -4.78 -3.27
CA SER A 318 -3.99 -3.74 -3.05
C SER A 318 -2.89 -4.11 -2.04
N PHE A 319 -3.08 -5.16 -1.21
CA PHE A 319 -2.22 -5.42 -0.05
C PHE A 319 -0.76 -5.70 -0.41
N LYS A 320 -0.50 -6.36 -1.53
CA LYS A 320 0.86 -6.60 -2.04
C LYS A 320 1.63 -5.29 -2.33
N ALA A 321 0.93 -4.23 -2.71
CA ALA A 321 1.53 -2.91 -2.90
C ALA A 321 2.23 -2.44 -1.64
N TYR A 322 1.57 -2.59 -0.51
CA TYR A 322 2.07 -2.06 0.76
C TYR A 322 3.21 -2.90 1.32
N LEU A 323 3.16 -4.23 1.19
CA LEU A 323 4.30 -5.06 1.56
C LEU A 323 5.54 -4.71 0.71
N SER A 324 5.38 -4.54 -0.60
CA SER A 324 6.48 -4.15 -1.51
C SER A 324 7.09 -2.81 -1.12
N ARG A 325 6.25 -1.78 -0.93
CA ARG A 325 6.63 -0.44 -0.51
C ARG A 325 7.46 -0.46 0.78
N TRP A 326 6.94 -1.13 1.79
CA TRP A 326 7.55 -1.10 3.11
C TRP A 326 8.76 -2.02 3.24
N MET A 327 8.83 -3.12 2.51
CA MET A 327 10.05 -3.93 2.39
C MET A 327 11.18 -3.11 1.76
N ALA A 328 10.94 -2.43 0.65
CA ALA A 328 11.94 -1.63 -0.03
C ALA A 328 12.43 -0.46 0.85
N LYS A 329 11.52 0.28 1.48
CA LYS A 329 11.89 1.37 2.41
C LYS A 329 12.67 0.85 3.62
N SER A 330 12.37 -0.35 4.08
CA SER A 330 13.10 -0.97 5.21
C SER A 330 14.56 -1.26 4.88
N VAL A 331 14.91 -1.52 3.62
CA VAL A 331 16.32 -1.74 3.20
C VAL A 331 17.20 -0.52 3.49
N ILE A 332 16.68 0.68 3.24
CA ILE A 332 17.42 1.93 3.48
C ILE A 332 17.69 2.12 4.97
N LEU A 333 16.73 1.74 5.81
CA LEU A 333 16.80 1.92 7.27
C LEU A 333 17.54 0.80 7.98
N ALA A 334 17.51 -0.40 7.40
CA ALA A 334 18.13 -1.63 7.92
C ALA A 334 18.90 -2.37 6.79
N PRO A 335 20.07 -1.87 6.35
CA PRO A 335 20.76 -2.35 5.14
C PRO A 335 21.12 -3.83 5.13
N TYR A 336 21.23 -4.47 6.29
CA TYR A 336 21.47 -5.91 6.39
C TYR A 336 20.34 -6.76 5.80
N THR A 337 19.15 -6.17 5.57
CA THR A 337 17.99 -6.85 4.94
C THR A 337 18.07 -6.88 3.41
N THR A 338 18.99 -6.11 2.80
CA THR A 338 19.05 -5.85 1.35
C THR A 338 19.01 -7.12 0.51
N ALA A 339 19.85 -8.11 0.82
CA ALA A 339 19.93 -9.32 0.01
C ALA A 339 18.61 -10.09 -0.07
N SER A 340 17.94 -10.25 1.06
CA SER A 340 16.64 -10.97 1.15
C SER A 340 15.53 -10.19 0.45
N VAL A 341 15.41 -8.89 0.71
CA VAL A 341 14.37 -8.05 0.12
C VAL A 341 14.56 -7.93 -1.40
N THR A 342 15.78 -7.69 -1.86
CA THR A 342 16.09 -7.58 -3.31
C THR A 342 15.73 -8.86 -4.06
N ARG A 343 16.01 -10.03 -3.51
CA ARG A 343 15.67 -11.33 -4.11
C ARG A 343 14.16 -11.46 -4.27
N LEU A 344 13.40 -11.19 -3.22
CA LEU A 344 11.93 -11.31 -3.19
C LEU A 344 11.25 -10.30 -4.12
N LEU A 345 11.67 -9.03 -4.06
CA LEU A 345 11.05 -7.99 -4.88
C LEU A 345 11.40 -8.10 -6.36
N ARG A 346 12.60 -8.56 -6.75
CA ARG A 346 12.96 -8.78 -8.15
C ARG A 346 12.13 -9.90 -8.79
N ALA A 347 11.95 -11.03 -8.10
CA ALA A 347 11.13 -12.12 -8.59
C ALA A 347 9.66 -11.69 -8.74
N SER A 348 9.14 -10.99 -7.71
CA SER A 348 7.78 -10.47 -7.72
C SER A 348 7.57 -9.41 -8.81
N ALA A 349 8.54 -8.52 -9.06
CA ALA A 349 8.46 -7.50 -10.08
C ALA A 349 8.41 -8.08 -11.50
N LEU A 350 9.21 -9.11 -11.78
CA LEU A 350 9.16 -9.82 -13.06
C LEU A 350 7.79 -10.48 -13.29
N ALA A 351 7.25 -11.11 -12.25
CA ALA A 351 5.94 -11.76 -12.31
C ALA A 351 4.80 -10.71 -12.41
N ALA A 352 4.90 -9.59 -11.71
CA ALA A 352 3.98 -8.46 -11.84
C ALA A 352 4.00 -7.87 -13.26
N ALA A 353 5.19 -7.63 -13.84
CA ALA A 353 5.32 -7.13 -15.21
C ALA A 353 4.71 -8.10 -16.23
N ALA A 354 4.91 -9.41 -16.07
CA ALA A 354 4.26 -10.42 -16.89
C ALA A 354 2.73 -10.37 -16.79
N SER A 355 2.19 -10.09 -15.60
CA SER A 355 0.74 -9.94 -15.40
C SER A 355 0.15 -8.69 -16.03
N CYS A 356 0.98 -7.66 -16.36
CA CYS A 356 0.58 -6.43 -17.04
C CYS A 356 0.53 -6.67 -18.57
N SER A 357 -0.24 -7.65 -18.99
CA SER A 357 -0.51 -8.03 -20.38
C SER A 357 -2.01 -8.03 -20.71
N GLY A 358 -2.80 -7.40 -19.87
CA GLY A 358 -4.22 -7.18 -20.11
C GLY A 358 -4.47 -6.01 -21.09
N PRO A 359 -5.73 -5.73 -21.44
CA PRO A 359 -6.08 -4.59 -22.28
C PRO A 359 -5.52 -3.27 -21.71
N ASP A 360 -4.93 -2.43 -22.58
CA ASP A 360 -4.32 -1.15 -22.18
C ASP A 360 -3.25 -1.26 -21.07
N ASP A 361 -2.45 -2.31 -21.10
CA ASP A 361 -1.42 -2.62 -20.11
C ASP A 361 -1.99 -2.86 -18.68
N ALA A 362 -3.24 -3.32 -18.60
CA ALA A 362 -3.85 -3.66 -17.30
C ALA A 362 -3.09 -4.80 -16.65
N CYS A 363 -2.78 -4.63 -15.36
CA CYS A 363 -2.09 -5.62 -14.56
C CYS A 363 -3.08 -6.55 -13.84
N GLY A 364 -2.75 -7.85 -13.80
CA GLY A 364 -3.53 -8.87 -13.10
C GLY A 364 -3.18 -8.99 -11.61
N ALA A 365 -4.02 -9.73 -10.88
CA ALA A 365 -3.84 -9.96 -9.44
C ALA A 365 -2.89 -11.12 -9.14
N LYS A 366 -3.05 -12.26 -9.83
CA LYS A 366 -2.34 -13.52 -9.53
C LYS A 366 -1.05 -13.63 -10.33
N TRP A 367 0.03 -13.07 -9.83
CA TRP A 367 1.32 -13.01 -10.54
C TRP A 367 1.93 -14.38 -10.84
N TYR A 368 1.59 -15.39 -10.08
CA TYR A 368 2.08 -16.76 -10.24
C TYR A 368 1.47 -17.55 -11.42
N VAL A 369 0.48 -16.96 -12.13
CA VAL A 369 -0.09 -17.61 -13.33
C VAL A 369 0.72 -17.35 -14.61
N GLY A 370 1.71 -16.42 -14.55
CA GLY A 370 2.63 -16.16 -15.64
C GLY A 370 2.07 -15.28 -16.76
N GLY A 371 1.02 -14.51 -16.49
CA GLY A 371 0.38 -13.58 -17.42
C GLY A 371 -0.83 -12.90 -16.78
N PHE A 372 -1.65 -12.26 -17.59
CA PHE A 372 -2.86 -11.61 -17.15
C PHE A 372 -3.94 -12.63 -16.75
N ASP A 373 -4.48 -12.50 -15.53
CA ASP A 373 -5.46 -13.44 -14.95
C ASP A 373 -6.93 -13.03 -15.18
N GLY A 374 -7.15 -11.91 -15.90
CA GLY A 374 -8.50 -11.40 -16.20
C GLY A 374 -9.08 -10.48 -15.12
N VAL A 375 -8.38 -10.24 -14.02
CA VAL A 375 -8.86 -9.41 -12.91
C VAL A 375 -8.16 -8.05 -12.92
N VAL A 376 -8.92 -6.97 -13.08
CA VAL A 376 -8.39 -5.59 -13.19
C VAL A 376 -8.94 -4.70 -12.10
N GLY A 377 -8.19 -3.69 -11.72
CA GLY A 377 -8.62 -2.68 -10.76
C GLY A 377 -7.46 -1.83 -10.24
N VAL A 378 -7.81 -0.90 -9.36
CA VAL A 378 -6.84 -0.01 -8.70
C VAL A 378 -5.83 -0.83 -7.90
N GLY A 379 -6.29 -1.82 -7.12
CA GLY A 379 -5.42 -2.62 -6.26
C GLY A 379 -4.38 -3.40 -7.05
N GLN A 380 -4.76 -4.01 -8.16
CA GLN A 380 -3.87 -4.76 -9.05
C GLN A 380 -2.81 -3.84 -9.67
N GLN A 381 -3.27 -2.69 -10.19
CA GLN A 381 -2.40 -1.72 -10.82
C GLN A 381 -1.43 -1.11 -9.80
N LEU A 382 -1.91 -0.75 -8.62
CA LEU A 382 -1.09 -0.22 -7.53
C LEU A 382 -0.08 -1.25 -7.03
N SER A 383 -0.48 -2.52 -6.89
CA SER A 383 0.41 -3.59 -6.47
C SER A 383 1.57 -3.80 -7.45
N ALA A 384 1.30 -3.77 -8.75
CA ALA A 384 2.33 -3.87 -9.77
C ALA A 384 3.25 -2.63 -9.77
N LEU A 385 2.68 -1.42 -9.68
CA LEU A 385 3.45 -0.16 -9.61
C LEU A 385 4.43 -0.17 -8.45
N GLU A 386 3.92 -0.41 -7.24
CA GLU A 386 4.73 -0.37 -6.02
C GLU A 386 5.84 -1.41 -6.02
N THR A 387 5.56 -2.61 -6.53
CA THR A 387 6.58 -3.67 -6.58
C THR A 387 7.67 -3.34 -7.58
N ILE A 388 7.33 -2.78 -8.75
CA ILE A 388 8.31 -2.46 -9.80
C ILE A 388 9.10 -1.20 -9.46
N GLN A 389 8.43 -0.11 -9.06
CA GLN A 389 9.13 1.14 -8.71
C GLN A 389 10.04 1.01 -7.49
N SER A 390 9.71 0.11 -6.54
CA SER A 390 10.53 -0.20 -5.37
C SER A 390 11.94 -0.67 -5.74
N LEU A 391 12.14 -1.25 -6.92
CA LEU A 391 13.47 -1.63 -7.39
C LEU A 391 14.41 -0.43 -7.61
N LEU A 392 13.86 0.75 -7.88
CA LEU A 392 14.66 1.98 -7.98
C LEU A 392 15.21 2.40 -6.63
N LEU A 393 14.45 2.20 -5.56
CA LEU A 393 14.87 2.53 -4.20
C LEU A 393 16.00 1.61 -3.71
N LEU A 394 16.01 0.36 -4.11
CA LEU A 394 17.07 -0.60 -3.73
C LEU A 394 18.48 -0.21 -4.24
N ASN A 395 18.54 0.68 -5.22
CA ASN A 395 19.78 1.18 -5.83
C ASN A 395 20.03 2.66 -5.51
N ALA A 396 19.23 3.29 -4.64
CA ALA A 396 19.28 4.72 -4.31
C ALA A 396 19.84 4.96 -2.91
N ASP A 397 20.37 6.17 -2.68
CA ASP A 397 20.59 6.68 -1.33
C ASP A 397 19.23 6.90 -0.66
N GLY A 398 19.12 6.52 0.61
CA GLY A 398 17.85 6.51 1.33
C GLY A 398 17.21 7.88 1.51
N PRO A 399 15.99 7.92 2.07
CA PRO A 399 15.33 9.17 2.41
C PRO A 399 16.14 9.95 3.44
N VAL A 400 16.07 11.25 3.33
CA VAL A 400 16.78 12.23 4.19
C VAL A 400 16.32 12.14 5.64
#